data_80e3e2c0bceff7a7ee5198e72e9818eb
#
_entry.id   80e3e2c0bceff7a7ee5198e72e9818eb
#
_cell.length_a   1.000
_cell.length_b   1.000
_cell.length_c   1.000
_cell.angle_alpha   90.00
_cell.angle_beta   90.00
_cell.angle_gamma   90.00
#
_symmetry.space_group_name_H-M   'P 1'
#
loop_
_entity.id
_entity.type
_entity.pdbx_description
1 polymer ?
#
loop_
_entity_poly.entity_id
_entity_poly.type
_entity_poly.pdbx_seq_one_letter_code
_entity_poly.pdbx_strand_id
1 'polypeptide(L)'
;MKVDVEIASEFRYRETPMDSSGLTVFISQSGETADTLAALKHCKKLNQKTISIVNVPNSSMCRNSDSSLKIFAGPEIGVASTKAFTCQLIVLASLAIHIGRINGNLSDDDENNYVKSLLDVPRLISNVLDQEEDLIKIVKELNPIKNALYLGRGQMYPVALEGALKLKEISYIHAEGYPAGEMKHGPIALLEKGLPVIIGAPSFNLFDKTASNLYEVIARDGNVLLITDQEGLNHLGDTTKKIKSFIVDEANIITAPFIYTIPYQLFAYHTALLKGTDVDQPRNLAKSVTVE
;
A
#
# COMPACT_ATOMS: atom_id res chain seq x y z
N MET A 1 13.21 -15.24 -8.46
CA MET A 1 13.06 -14.40 -9.68
C MET A 1 13.46 -12.97 -9.29
N LYS A 2 14.24 -12.29 -10.14
CA LYS A 2 14.53 -10.86 -9.96
C LYS A 2 13.31 -10.05 -10.40
N VAL A 3 12.95 -9.03 -9.61
CA VAL A 3 11.89 -8.08 -9.94
C VAL A 3 12.41 -6.68 -9.70
N ASP A 4 12.33 -5.84 -10.71
CA ASP A 4 12.64 -4.42 -10.64
C ASP A 4 11.32 -3.63 -10.68
N VAL A 5 11.18 -2.59 -9.86
CA VAL A 5 9.99 -1.74 -9.80
C VAL A 5 10.38 -0.34 -10.27
N GLU A 6 9.64 0.18 -11.24
CA GLU A 6 9.91 1.45 -11.89
C GLU A 6 8.70 2.37 -11.87
N ILE A 7 8.94 3.66 -11.77
CA ILE A 7 7.91 4.70 -11.92
C ILE A 7 7.83 5.07 -13.41
N ALA A 8 6.64 4.92 -14.01
CA ALA A 8 6.46 5.05 -15.45
C ALA A 8 6.88 6.43 -16.00
N SER A 9 6.61 7.52 -15.25
CA SER A 9 7.00 8.88 -15.63
C SER A 9 8.51 9.07 -15.78
N GLU A 10 9.30 8.31 -15.01
CA GLU A 10 10.76 8.37 -15.06
C GLU A 10 11.32 7.33 -16.04
N PHE A 11 10.75 6.12 -16.01
CA PHE A 11 11.20 5.00 -16.84
C PHE A 11 11.14 5.31 -18.33
N ARG A 12 10.08 6.00 -18.77
CA ARG A 12 9.85 6.32 -20.20
C ARG A 12 10.98 7.15 -20.86
N TYR A 13 11.78 7.88 -20.06
CA TYR A 13 12.85 8.74 -20.53
C TYR A 13 14.26 8.17 -20.32
N ARG A 14 14.33 7.01 -19.71
CA ARG A 14 15.60 6.40 -19.33
C ARG A 14 15.99 5.29 -20.30
N GLU A 15 17.25 5.27 -20.72
CA GLU A 15 17.83 4.12 -21.43
C GLU A 15 18.14 3.01 -20.42
N THR A 16 17.19 2.11 -20.21
CA THR A 16 17.36 1.00 -19.28
C THR A 16 17.71 -0.27 -20.05
N PRO A 17 18.85 -0.93 -19.73
CA PRO A 17 19.14 -2.25 -20.26
C PRO A 17 18.02 -3.22 -19.84
N MET A 18 17.37 -3.83 -20.83
CA MET A 18 16.29 -4.77 -20.58
C MET A 18 16.67 -6.15 -21.09
N ASP A 19 16.40 -7.18 -20.27
CA ASP A 19 16.56 -8.56 -20.67
C ASP A 19 15.47 -8.92 -21.69
N SER A 20 15.86 -9.43 -22.86
CA SER A 20 14.92 -9.85 -23.92
C SER A 20 14.02 -11.01 -23.52
N SER A 21 14.39 -11.77 -22.49
CA SER A 21 13.57 -12.84 -21.87
C SER A 21 12.65 -12.33 -20.78
N GLY A 22 12.75 -11.03 -20.41
CA GLY A 22 12.00 -10.41 -19.35
C GLY A 22 10.52 -10.23 -19.67
N LEU A 23 9.70 -10.12 -18.63
CA LEU A 23 8.30 -9.76 -18.68
C LEU A 23 8.11 -8.40 -18.04
N THR A 24 7.53 -7.45 -18.76
CA THR A 24 7.18 -6.13 -18.22
C THR A 24 5.69 -6.06 -17.88
N VAL A 25 5.40 -5.70 -16.63
CA VAL A 25 4.02 -5.60 -16.13
C VAL A 25 3.68 -4.14 -15.92
N PHE A 26 2.59 -3.67 -16.52
CA PHE A 26 2.08 -2.31 -16.42
C PHE A 26 0.81 -2.26 -15.59
N ILE A 27 0.75 -1.41 -14.59
CA ILE A 27 -0.36 -1.33 -13.65
C ILE A 27 -1.04 0.03 -13.79
N SER A 28 -2.35 0.04 -14.05
CA SER A 28 -3.16 1.26 -14.12
C SER A 28 -4.62 0.92 -13.85
N GLN A 29 -5.31 1.70 -13.02
CA GLN A 29 -6.74 1.51 -12.80
C GLN A 29 -7.54 1.77 -14.08
N SER A 30 -7.32 2.91 -14.74
CA SER A 30 -8.04 3.30 -15.96
C SER A 30 -7.52 2.62 -17.22
N GLY A 31 -6.23 2.25 -17.24
CA GLY A 31 -5.54 1.81 -18.46
C GLY A 31 -5.33 2.91 -19.50
N GLU A 32 -5.49 4.19 -19.08
CA GLU A 32 -5.33 5.38 -19.94
C GLU A 32 -4.26 6.35 -19.39
N THR A 33 -3.55 6.00 -18.33
CA THR A 33 -2.51 6.84 -17.72
C THR A 33 -1.41 7.11 -18.73
N ALA A 34 -1.20 8.39 -19.08
CA ALA A 34 -0.33 8.83 -20.18
C ALA A 34 1.10 8.27 -20.05
N ASP A 35 1.74 8.44 -18.91
CA ASP A 35 3.11 7.96 -18.66
C ASP A 35 3.22 6.43 -18.74
N THR A 36 2.26 5.72 -18.14
CA THR A 36 2.26 4.25 -18.16
C THR A 36 2.06 3.71 -19.57
N LEU A 37 1.19 4.35 -20.36
CA LEU A 37 0.98 3.98 -21.76
C LEU A 37 2.21 4.30 -22.63
N ALA A 38 2.92 5.40 -22.35
CA ALA A 38 4.17 5.72 -23.03
C ALA A 38 5.28 4.73 -22.71
N ALA A 39 5.42 4.35 -21.43
CA ALA A 39 6.35 3.32 -20.97
C ALA A 39 6.06 1.97 -21.64
N LEU A 40 4.78 1.57 -21.74
CA LEU A 40 4.37 0.35 -22.45
C LEU A 40 4.79 0.39 -23.92
N LYS A 41 4.51 1.51 -24.63
CA LYS A 41 4.93 1.68 -26.02
C LYS A 41 6.45 1.65 -26.19
N HIS A 42 7.19 2.19 -25.24
CA HIS A 42 8.66 2.13 -25.20
C HIS A 42 9.13 0.68 -25.12
N CYS A 43 8.63 -0.09 -24.17
CA CYS A 43 8.98 -1.52 -24.02
C CYS A 43 8.62 -2.36 -25.26
N LYS A 44 7.49 -2.09 -25.87
CA LYS A 44 7.12 -2.76 -27.15
C LYS A 44 8.10 -2.48 -28.29
N LYS A 45 8.61 -1.26 -28.40
CA LYS A 45 9.67 -0.92 -29.38
C LYS A 45 10.96 -1.69 -29.13
N LEU A 46 11.23 -2.08 -27.87
CA LEU A 46 12.36 -2.90 -27.44
C LEU A 46 12.05 -4.40 -27.51
N ASN A 47 10.94 -4.80 -28.11
CA ASN A 47 10.48 -6.19 -28.25
C ASN A 47 10.29 -6.92 -26.90
N GLN A 48 9.97 -6.19 -25.83
CA GLN A 48 9.66 -6.78 -24.54
C GLN A 48 8.27 -7.44 -24.54
N LYS A 49 8.14 -8.56 -23.84
CA LYS A 49 6.82 -9.14 -23.53
C LYS A 49 6.12 -8.29 -22.50
N THR A 50 4.83 -7.98 -22.74
CA THR A 50 4.09 -7.00 -21.95
C THR A 50 2.76 -7.56 -21.43
N ILE A 51 2.49 -7.33 -20.14
CA ILE A 51 1.17 -7.58 -19.53
C ILE A 51 0.68 -6.28 -18.91
N SER A 52 -0.60 -5.95 -19.12
CA SER A 52 -1.26 -4.86 -18.39
C SER A 52 -2.21 -5.40 -17.31
N ILE A 53 -2.21 -4.78 -16.13
CA ILE A 53 -3.16 -5.02 -15.05
C ILE A 53 -4.04 -3.79 -14.95
N VAL A 54 -5.32 -3.93 -15.31
CA VAL A 54 -6.24 -2.80 -15.45
C VAL A 54 -7.64 -3.12 -14.95
N ASN A 55 -8.40 -2.07 -14.57
CA ASN A 55 -9.80 -2.22 -14.20
C ASN A 55 -10.76 -2.02 -15.40
N VAL A 56 -10.40 -1.12 -16.33
CA VAL A 56 -11.25 -0.78 -17.46
C VAL A 56 -10.95 -1.70 -18.65
N PRO A 57 -11.89 -2.58 -19.04
CA PRO A 57 -11.73 -3.40 -20.22
C PRO A 57 -11.68 -2.54 -21.49
N ASN A 58 -10.94 -3.01 -22.48
CA ASN A 58 -10.76 -2.33 -23.77
C ASN A 58 -10.07 -0.95 -23.69
N SER A 59 -9.39 -0.65 -22.57
CA SER A 59 -8.54 0.53 -22.46
C SER A 59 -7.37 0.50 -23.45
N SER A 60 -6.73 1.66 -23.62
CA SER A 60 -5.55 1.78 -24.49
C SER A 60 -4.43 0.84 -24.09
N MET A 61 -4.20 0.64 -22.78
CA MET A 61 -3.21 -0.33 -22.31
C MET A 61 -3.57 -1.77 -22.67
N CYS A 62 -4.85 -2.17 -22.52
CA CYS A 62 -5.30 -3.49 -22.94
C CYS A 62 -5.04 -3.76 -24.44
N ARG A 63 -5.30 -2.77 -25.28
CA ARG A 63 -5.12 -2.90 -26.74
C ARG A 63 -3.66 -2.94 -27.18
N ASN A 64 -2.77 -2.33 -26.38
CA ASN A 64 -1.34 -2.20 -26.73
C ASN A 64 -0.44 -3.25 -26.07
N SER A 65 -0.85 -3.91 -24.99
CA SER A 65 -0.09 -4.99 -24.37
C SER A 65 -0.32 -6.35 -25.05
N ASP A 66 0.60 -7.28 -24.89
CA ASP A 66 0.47 -8.65 -25.45
C ASP A 66 -0.60 -9.45 -24.71
N SER A 67 -0.82 -9.15 -23.43
CA SER A 67 -1.89 -9.72 -22.61
C SER A 67 -2.38 -8.72 -21.58
N SER A 68 -3.58 -8.94 -21.04
CA SER A 68 -4.15 -8.08 -20.00
C SER A 68 -4.86 -8.89 -18.92
N LEU A 69 -4.64 -8.52 -17.67
CA LEU A 69 -5.31 -9.05 -16.49
C LEU A 69 -6.27 -7.98 -15.95
N LYS A 70 -7.53 -8.36 -15.73
CA LYS A 70 -8.56 -7.46 -15.21
C LYS A 70 -8.67 -7.63 -13.70
N ILE A 71 -8.78 -6.51 -12.98
CA ILE A 71 -8.88 -6.54 -11.53
C ILE A 71 -10.34 -6.67 -11.02
N PHE A 72 -11.32 -6.50 -11.87
CA PHE A 72 -12.76 -6.64 -11.57
C PHE A 72 -13.25 -5.82 -10.36
N ALA A 73 -12.64 -4.68 -10.07
CA ALA A 73 -13.04 -3.82 -8.95
C ALA A 73 -14.39 -3.11 -9.18
N GLY A 74 -14.97 -3.23 -10.36
CA GLY A 74 -16.17 -2.47 -10.75
C GLY A 74 -15.90 -0.96 -10.86
N PRO A 75 -16.91 -0.12 -11.00
CA PRO A 75 -16.75 1.32 -11.02
C PRO A 75 -16.21 1.84 -9.68
N GLU A 76 -15.16 2.66 -9.71
CA GLU A 76 -14.62 3.36 -8.55
C GLU A 76 -14.85 4.86 -8.77
N ILE A 77 -15.76 5.45 -7.97
CA ILE A 77 -16.23 6.84 -8.16
C ILE A 77 -15.24 7.82 -7.55
N GLY A 78 -14.76 7.54 -6.34
CA GLY A 78 -13.78 8.38 -5.66
C GLY A 78 -12.49 8.50 -6.46
N VAL A 79 -11.91 9.70 -6.49
CA VAL A 79 -10.66 9.97 -7.21
C VAL A 79 -9.50 9.20 -6.58
N ALA A 80 -9.38 9.22 -5.26
CA ALA A 80 -8.41 8.41 -4.52
C ALA A 80 -8.73 6.92 -4.65
N SER A 81 -7.76 6.13 -5.08
CA SER A 81 -7.96 4.69 -5.28
C SER A 81 -7.97 3.95 -3.94
N THR A 82 -8.96 3.08 -3.74
CA THR A 82 -9.08 2.22 -2.56
C THR A 82 -9.29 0.76 -2.96
N LYS A 83 -10.50 0.38 -3.36
CA LYS A 83 -10.79 -0.99 -3.78
C LYS A 83 -10.02 -1.42 -5.04
N ALA A 84 -9.75 -0.49 -5.96
CA ALA A 84 -8.93 -0.81 -7.13
C ALA A 84 -7.50 -1.17 -6.71
N PHE A 85 -6.91 -0.49 -5.72
CA PHE A 85 -5.61 -0.83 -5.16
C PHE A 85 -5.60 -2.24 -4.57
N THR A 86 -6.55 -2.58 -3.70
CA THR A 86 -6.62 -3.94 -3.10
C THR A 86 -6.85 -5.02 -4.14
N CYS A 87 -7.67 -4.76 -5.17
CA CYS A 87 -7.85 -5.69 -6.28
C CYS A 87 -6.59 -5.84 -7.15
N GLN A 88 -5.79 -4.78 -7.33
CA GLN A 88 -4.47 -4.87 -7.99
C GLN A 88 -3.52 -5.76 -7.19
N LEU A 89 -3.50 -5.62 -5.85
CA LEU A 89 -2.69 -6.49 -4.99
C LEU A 89 -3.08 -7.97 -5.14
N ILE A 90 -4.37 -8.30 -5.20
CA ILE A 90 -4.85 -9.69 -5.41
C ILE A 90 -4.32 -10.25 -6.74
N VAL A 91 -4.42 -9.48 -7.82
CA VAL A 91 -3.95 -9.93 -9.14
C VAL A 91 -2.43 -10.11 -9.15
N LEU A 92 -1.70 -9.17 -8.53
CA LEU A 92 -0.23 -9.27 -8.42
C LEU A 92 0.20 -10.46 -7.57
N ALA A 93 -0.44 -10.70 -6.43
CA ALA A 93 -0.15 -11.85 -5.58
C ALA A 93 -0.46 -13.17 -6.30
N SER A 94 -1.59 -13.25 -7.00
CA SER A 94 -1.94 -14.41 -7.82
C SER A 94 -0.93 -14.66 -8.94
N LEU A 95 -0.48 -13.59 -9.60
CA LEU A 95 0.56 -13.67 -10.65
C LEU A 95 1.90 -14.15 -10.05
N ALA A 96 2.28 -13.63 -8.88
CA ALA A 96 3.52 -14.04 -8.19
C ALA A 96 3.50 -15.52 -7.79
N ILE A 97 2.39 -16.01 -7.25
CA ILE A 97 2.19 -17.43 -6.90
C ILE A 97 2.29 -18.29 -8.17
N HIS A 98 1.57 -17.91 -9.23
CA HIS A 98 1.58 -18.63 -10.51
C HIS A 98 2.98 -18.73 -11.12
N ILE A 99 3.71 -17.61 -11.18
CA ILE A 99 5.08 -17.58 -11.70
C ILE A 99 6.03 -18.38 -10.79
N GLY A 100 5.87 -18.26 -9.47
CA GLY A 100 6.64 -19.05 -8.51
C GLY A 100 6.46 -20.56 -8.72
N ARG A 101 5.23 -20.98 -9.02
CA ARG A 101 4.88 -22.36 -9.30
C ARG A 101 5.50 -22.85 -10.61
N ILE A 102 5.34 -22.12 -11.72
CA ILE A 102 5.88 -22.47 -13.03
C ILE A 102 7.41 -22.61 -12.99
N ASN A 103 8.07 -21.72 -12.24
CA ASN A 103 9.53 -21.73 -12.12
C ASN A 103 10.06 -22.75 -11.10
N GLY A 104 9.20 -23.57 -10.50
CA GLY A 104 9.58 -24.58 -9.52
C GLY A 104 10.06 -24.01 -8.18
N ASN A 105 9.74 -22.76 -7.87
CA ASN A 105 10.12 -22.10 -6.61
C ASN A 105 9.09 -22.30 -5.50
N LEU A 106 7.92 -22.83 -5.81
CA LEU A 106 6.87 -23.16 -4.84
C LEU A 106 6.52 -24.64 -4.94
N SER A 107 6.38 -25.30 -3.79
CA SER A 107 5.78 -26.63 -3.70
C SER A 107 4.26 -26.55 -3.89
N ASP A 108 3.63 -27.73 -4.09
CA ASP A 108 2.16 -27.83 -4.14
C ASP A 108 1.52 -27.36 -2.83
N ASP A 109 2.14 -27.66 -1.70
CA ASP A 109 1.67 -27.25 -0.38
C ASP A 109 1.79 -25.72 -0.17
N ASP A 110 2.90 -25.11 -0.61
CA ASP A 110 3.07 -23.65 -0.54
C ASP A 110 2.01 -22.94 -1.40
N GLU A 111 1.82 -23.39 -2.65
CA GLU A 111 0.80 -22.86 -3.54
C GLU A 111 -0.59 -22.93 -2.91
N ASN A 112 -0.96 -24.13 -2.39
CA ASN A 112 -2.26 -24.35 -1.75
C ASN A 112 -2.45 -23.42 -0.53
N ASN A 113 -1.41 -23.23 0.30
CA ASN A 113 -1.46 -22.36 1.47
C ASN A 113 -1.61 -20.89 1.07
N TYR A 114 -0.87 -20.44 0.07
CA TYR A 114 -0.96 -19.05 -0.40
C TYR A 114 -2.30 -18.76 -1.08
N VAL A 115 -2.84 -19.70 -1.87
CA VAL A 115 -4.17 -19.58 -2.47
C VAL A 115 -5.25 -19.52 -1.39
N LYS A 116 -5.20 -20.38 -0.36
CA LYS A 116 -6.12 -20.32 0.79
C LYS A 116 -6.03 -18.97 1.49
N SER A 117 -4.83 -18.43 1.70
CA SER A 117 -4.62 -17.12 2.29
C SER A 117 -5.28 -16.00 1.45
N LEU A 118 -5.14 -16.04 0.11
CA LEU A 118 -5.81 -15.07 -0.76
C LEU A 118 -7.34 -15.20 -0.71
N LEU A 119 -7.87 -16.40 -0.65
CA LEU A 119 -9.33 -16.63 -0.53
C LEU A 119 -9.89 -16.15 0.80
N ASP A 120 -9.09 -16.06 1.86
CA ASP A 120 -9.49 -15.56 3.17
C ASP A 120 -9.43 -14.02 3.29
N VAL A 121 -8.75 -13.33 2.39
CA VAL A 121 -8.61 -11.86 2.41
C VAL A 121 -9.94 -11.11 2.55
N PRO A 122 -11.04 -11.46 1.85
CA PRO A 122 -12.31 -10.76 2.02
C PRO A 122 -12.86 -10.82 3.44
N ARG A 123 -12.75 -11.98 4.11
CA ARG A 123 -13.18 -12.15 5.50
C ARG A 123 -12.31 -11.29 6.44
N LEU A 124 -11.00 -11.32 6.27
CA LEU A 124 -10.06 -10.54 7.08
C LEU A 124 -10.29 -9.03 6.91
N ILE A 125 -10.58 -8.57 5.69
CA ILE A 125 -10.94 -7.16 5.44
C ILE A 125 -12.26 -6.81 6.14
N SER A 126 -13.27 -7.69 6.08
CA SER A 126 -14.54 -7.46 6.78
C SER A 126 -14.33 -7.29 8.28
N ASN A 127 -13.50 -8.13 8.90
CA ASN A 127 -13.18 -8.02 10.32
C ASN A 127 -12.52 -6.67 10.69
N VAL A 128 -11.68 -6.12 9.81
CA VAL A 128 -11.11 -4.79 10.01
C VAL A 128 -12.19 -3.70 9.90
N LEU A 129 -13.08 -3.81 8.92
CA LEU A 129 -14.18 -2.85 8.73
C LEU A 129 -15.16 -2.86 9.90
N ASP A 130 -15.41 -4.03 10.49
CA ASP A 130 -16.29 -4.18 11.67
C ASP A 130 -15.75 -3.44 12.91
N GLN A 131 -14.45 -3.11 12.92
CA GLN A 131 -13.78 -2.33 13.97
C GLN A 131 -13.66 -0.83 13.67
N GLU A 132 -14.36 -0.32 12.64
CA GLU A 132 -14.26 1.08 12.18
C GLU A 132 -14.48 2.09 13.31
N GLU A 133 -15.40 1.83 14.23
CA GLU A 133 -15.73 2.70 15.36
C GLU A 133 -14.53 2.93 16.30
N ASP A 134 -13.68 1.94 16.51
CA ASP A 134 -12.51 2.08 17.36
C ASP A 134 -11.44 2.93 16.67
N LEU A 135 -11.30 2.80 15.36
CA LEU A 135 -10.42 3.67 14.60
C LEU A 135 -10.90 5.13 14.59
N ILE A 136 -12.22 5.37 14.49
CA ILE A 136 -12.80 6.72 14.61
C ILE A 136 -12.44 7.38 15.94
N LYS A 137 -12.48 6.64 17.05
CA LYS A 137 -12.05 7.14 18.37
C LYS A 137 -10.58 7.59 18.34
N ILE A 138 -9.71 6.73 17.80
CA ILE A 138 -8.28 7.02 17.67
C ILE A 138 -8.04 8.26 16.81
N VAL A 139 -8.72 8.39 15.67
CA VAL A 139 -8.61 9.55 14.77
C VAL A 139 -9.03 10.84 15.49
N LYS A 140 -10.13 10.82 16.26
CA LYS A 140 -10.59 11.97 17.04
C LYS A 140 -9.56 12.38 18.10
N GLU A 141 -8.92 11.43 18.77
CA GLU A 141 -7.91 11.69 19.79
C GLU A 141 -6.60 12.24 19.22
N LEU A 142 -6.26 11.89 17.97
CA LEU A 142 -5.07 12.38 17.28
C LEU A 142 -5.27 13.78 16.66
N ASN A 143 -6.50 14.21 16.46
CA ASN A 143 -6.80 15.52 15.86
C ASN A 143 -6.60 16.69 16.87
N PRO A 144 -6.15 17.86 16.37
CA PRO A 144 -5.93 18.22 14.98
C PRO A 144 -4.58 17.73 14.43
N ILE A 145 -4.60 17.08 13.28
CA ILE A 145 -3.42 16.60 12.58
C ILE A 145 -2.97 17.65 11.55
N LYS A 146 -1.72 18.10 11.63
CA LYS A 146 -1.11 19.02 10.64
C LYS A 146 -0.19 18.31 9.67
N ASN A 147 0.62 17.40 10.19
CA ASN A 147 1.54 16.56 9.44
C ASN A 147 1.46 15.14 10.00
N ALA A 148 1.88 14.15 9.25
CA ALA A 148 1.94 12.76 9.73
C ALA A 148 3.12 12.01 9.07
N LEU A 149 3.73 11.10 9.81
CA LEU A 149 4.70 10.15 9.28
C LEU A 149 4.12 8.75 9.29
N TYR A 150 4.43 7.99 8.25
CA TYR A 150 4.08 6.59 8.13
C TYR A 150 5.36 5.76 8.06
N LEU A 151 5.47 4.76 8.92
CA LEU A 151 6.65 3.91 8.98
C LEU A 151 6.30 2.45 8.71
N GLY A 152 7.14 1.78 7.94
CA GLY A 152 7.02 0.36 7.69
C GLY A 152 8.37 -0.29 7.38
N ARG A 153 8.48 -1.60 7.59
CA ARG A 153 9.63 -2.40 7.17
C ARG A 153 9.21 -3.50 6.21
N GLY A 154 10.13 -3.89 5.31
CA GLY A 154 9.85 -4.91 4.32
C GLY A 154 8.59 -4.56 3.52
N GLN A 155 7.65 -5.48 3.43
CA GLN A 155 6.38 -5.27 2.72
C GLN A 155 5.48 -4.19 3.34
N MET A 156 5.67 -3.81 4.61
CA MET A 156 4.91 -2.73 5.22
C MET A 156 5.40 -1.35 4.80
N TYR A 157 6.59 -1.21 4.21
CA TYR A 157 7.04 0.08 3.68
C TYR A 157 6.18 0.58 2.50
N PRO A 158 5.95 -0.18 1.43
CA PRO A 158 5.03 0.26 0.38
C PRO A 158 3.58 0.45 0.88
N VAL A 159 3.13 -0.30 1.88
CA VAL A 159 1.82 -0.08 2.52
C VAL A 159 1.81 1.26 3.28
N ALA A 160 2.90 1.63 3.96
CA ALA A 160 3.05 2.94 4.59
C ALA A 160 3.03 4.10 3.57
N LEU A 161 3.65 3.92 2.40
CA LEU A 161 3.57 4.88 1.29
C LEU A 161 2.13 5.09 0.82
N GLU A 162 1.37 4.01 0.65
CA GLU A 162 -0.05 4.07 0.26
C GLU A 162 -0.88 4.80 1.33
N GLY A 163 -0.66 4.50 2.62
CA GLY A 163 -1.32 5.20 3.72
C GLY A 163 -1.06 6.70 3.72
N ALA A 164 0.20 7.10 3.57
CA ALA A 164 0.59 8.51 3.46
C ALA A 164 -0.03 9.18 2.22
N LEU A 165 -0.10 8.47 1.10
CA LEU A 165 -0.74 8.95 -0.13
C LEU A 165 -2.23 9.20 0.09
N LYS A 166 -2.96 8.25 0.67
CA LYS A 166 -4.41 8.41 0.94
C LYS A 166 -4.67 9.61 1.85
N LEU A 167 -3.88 9.78 2.91
CA LEU A 167 -4.05 10.94 3.79
C LEU A 167 -3.81 12.27 3.04
N LYS A 168 -2.77 12.36 2.22
CA LYS A 168 -2.52 13.55 1.39
C LYS A 168 -3.65 13.86 0.43
N GLU A 169 -4.10 12.85 -0.31
CA GLU A 169 -5.08 13.02 -1.38
C GLU A 169 -6.41 13.60 -0.89
N ILE A 170 -6.95 13.06 0.20
CA ILE A 170 -8.32 13.39 0.62
C ILE A 170 -8.41 14.37 1.79
N SER A 171 -7.36 14.51 2.61
CA SER A 171 -7.34 15.44 3.73
C SER A 171 -6.47 16.68 3.53
N TYR A 172 -5.61 16.69 2.50
CA TYR A 172 -4.61 17.73 2.21
C TYR A 172 -3.60 17.93 3.35
N ILE A 173 -3.43 16.93 4.20
CA ILE A 173 -2.41 16.92 5.25
C ILE A 173 -1.10 16.43 4.63
N HIS A 174 0.00 17.12 4.92
CA HIS A 174 1.30 16.64 4.52
C HIS A 174 1.64 15.36 5.26
N ALA A 175 1.80 14.27 4.52
CA ALA A 175 2.10 12.95 5.06
C ALA A 175 3.17 12.27 4.23
N GLU A 176 4.13 11.63 4.87
CA GLU A 176 5.24 10.94 4.21
C GLU A 176 5.42 9.53 4.76
N GLY A 177 5.73 8.60 3.85
CA GLY A 177 6.05 7.21 4.20
C GLY A 177 7.55 6.97 4.10
N TYR A 178 8.12 6.30 5.11
CA TYR A 178 9.55 5.98 5.15
C TYR A 178 9.77 4.51 5.49
N PRO A 179 10.85 3.90 4.95
CA PRO A 179 11.35 2.67 5.54
C PRO A 179 11.74 2.97 6.99
N ALA A 180 11.17 2.27 7.96
CA ALA A 180 11.40 2.59 9.36
C ALA A 180 12.89 2.56 9.76
N GLY A 181 13.70 1.75 9.05
CA GLY A 181 15.16 1.72 9.24
C GLY A 181 15.87 3.02 8.85
N GLU A 182 15.32 3.74 7.85
CA GLU A 182 15.89 4.99 7.35
C GLU A 182 15.48 6.21 8.19
N MET A 183 14.58 6.04 9.16
CA MET A 183 14.13 7.15 10.01
C MET A 183 15.29 7.91 10.64
N LYS A 184 16.38 7.20 11.04
CA LYS A 184 17.56 7.80 11.67
C LYS A 184 18.40 8.68 10.74
N HIS A 185 18.22 8.54 9.43
CA HIS A 185 19.02 9.22 8.41
C HIS A 185 18.39 10.53 7.90
N GLY A 186 17.57 11.17 8.73
CA GLY A 186 16.96 12.47 8.42
C GLY A 186 15.56 12.61 9.03
N PRO A 187 14.59 11.75 8.70
CA PRO A 187 13.19 11.92 9.14
C PRO A 187 12.99 12.02 10.66
N ILE A 188 13.90 11.46 11.45
CA ILE A 188 13.88 11.56 12.92
C ILE A 188 13.93 13.00 13.42
N ALA A 189 14.51 13.92 12.64
CA ALA A 189 14.56 15.35 12.96
C ALA A 189 13.18 16.03 12.92
N LEU A 190 12.20 15.41 12.25
CA LEU A 190 10.82 15.91 12.18
C LEU A 190 9.99 15.52 13.40
N LEU A 191 10.48 14.60 14.25
CA LEU A 191 9.76 14.14 15.41
C LEU A 191 9.67 15.26 16.44
N GLU A 192 8.44 15.64 16.75
CA GLU A 192 8.08 16.62 17.75
C GLU A 192 6.87 16.14 18.55
N LYS A 193 6.64 16.76 19.69
CA LYS A 193 5.51 16.42 20.56
C LYS A 193 4.18 16.55 19.80
N GLY A 194 3.42 15.46 19.78
CA GLY A 194 2.10 15.42 19.16
C GLY A 194 2.10 15.11 17.66
N LEU A 195 3.25 14.96 17.00
CA LEU A 195 3.30 14.51 15.60
C LEU A 195 2.80 13.06 15.52
N PRO A 196 1.73 12.78 14.76
CA PRO A 196 1.27 11.41 14.54
C PRO A 196 2.29 10.62 13.72
N VAL A 197 2.68 9.46 14.24
CA VAL A 197 3.51 8.48 13.54
C VAL A 197 2.74 7.17 13.47
N ILE A 198 2.30 6.82 12.27
CA ILE A 198 1.48 5.64 11.99
C ILE A 198 2.40 4.51 11.57
N ILE A 199 2.37 3.39 12.29
CA ILE A 199 3.29 2.27 12.11
C ILE A 199 2.51 0.99 11.87
N GLY A 200 2.73 0.33 10.73
CA GLY A 200 2.24 -1.03 10.47
C GLY A 200 3.31 -2.05 10.84
N ALA A 201 2.99 -2.93 11.77
CA ALA A 201 3.93 -3.92 12.30
C ALA A 201 3.23 -5.25 12.60
N PRO A 202 3.09 -6.15 11.59
CA PRO A 202 2.65 -7.52 11.85
C PRO A 202 3.66 -8.25 12.76
N SER A 203 3.16 -9.13 13.64
CA SER A 203 3.98 -9.84 14.66
C SER A 203 5.05 -10.75 14.05
N PHE A 204 4.89 -11.15 12.81
CA PHE A 204 5.85 -12.01 12.11
C PHE A 204 7.03 -11.22 11.53
N ASN A 205 8.14 -11.91 11.27
CA ASN A 205 9.31 -11.48 10.52
C ASN A 205 10.04 -10.26 11.12
N LEU A 206 9.70 -9.02 10.76
CA LEU A 206 10.45 -7.81 11.10
C LEU A 206 9.89 -7.04 12.30
N PHE A 207 9.03 -7.66 13.11
CA PHE A 207 8.38 -7.00 14.24
C PHE A 207 9.38 -6.35 15.19
N ASP A 208 10.35 -7.09 15.71
CA ASP A 208 11.36 -6.58 16.67
C ASP A 208 12.13 -5.38 16.12
N LYS A 209 12.42 -5.40 14.82
CA LYS A 209 13.11 -4.28 14.15
C LYS A 209 12.22 -3.05 14.03
N THR A 210 10.92 -3.25 13.80
CA THR A 210 9.92 -2.18 13.73
C THR A 210 9.64 -1.65 15.14
N ALA A 211 9.52 -2.51 16.14
CA ALA A 211 9.37 -2.14 17.54
C ALA A 211 10.53 -1.29 18.04
N SER A 212 11.78 -1.62 17.66
CA SER A 212 12.95 -0.77 17.97
C SER A 212 12.78 0.66 17.44
N ASN A 213 12.27 0.84 16.22
CA ASN A 213 11.99 2.17 15.67
C ASN A 213 10.82 2.86 16.40
N LEU A 214 9.80 2.11 16.80
CA LEU A 214 8.69 2.61 17.60
C LEU A 214 9.19 3.20 18.93
N TYR A 215 10.09 2.51 19.63
CA TYR A 215 10.71 3.03 20.86
C TYR A 215 11.46 4.34 20.64
N GLU A 216 12.13 4.50 19.50
CA GLU A 216 12.83 5.72 19.12
C GLU A 216 11.89 6.91 18.92
N VAL A 217 10.69 6.65 18.35
CA VAL A 217 9.63 7.64 18.19
C VAL A 217 9.08 8.06 19.55
N ILE A 218 8.76 7.09 20.42
CA ILE A 218 8.25 7.36 21.77
C ILE A 218 9.25 8.17 22.60
N ALA A 219 10.55 7.85 22.49
CA ALA A 219 11.61 8.57 23.22
C ALA A 219 11.74 10.06 22.83
N ARG A 220 11.05 10.49 21.75
CA ARG A 220 11.00 11.86 21.22
C ARG A 220 9.61 12.48 21.28
N ASP A 221 8.75 11.93 22.14
CA ASP A 221 7.36 12.40 22.33
C ASP A 221 6.48 12.35 21.08
N GLY A 222 6.85 11.53 20.07
CA GLY A 222 6.00 11.27 18.91
C GLY A 222 4.71 10.56 19.34
N ASN A 223 3.59 10.91 18.68
CA ASN A 223 2.28 10.35 18.99
C ASN A 223 2.02 9.10 18.12
N VAL A 224 2.34 7.92 18.63
CA VAL A 224 2.30 6.68 17.86
C VAL A 224 0.88 6.12 17.75
N LEU A 225 0.46 5.82 16.50
CA LEU A 225 -0.59 4.85 16.19
C LEU A 225 0.06 3.59 15.63
N LEU A 226 0.00 2.51 16.39
CA LEU A 226 0.46 1.20 15.97
C LEU A 226 -0.71 0.38 15.42
N ILE A 227 -0.57 -0.12 14.20
CA ILE A 227 -1.45 -1.12 13.61
C ILE A 227 -0.69 -2.45 13.68
N THR A 228 -1.21 -3.41 14.43
CA THR A 228 -0.57 -4.70 14.68
C THR A 228 -1.63 -5.76 15.01
N ASP A 229 -1.21 -7.00 15.14
CA ASP A 229 -2.04 -8.08 15.69
C ASP A 229 -1.87 -8.20 17.21
N GLN A 230 -2.65 -9.09 17.84
CA GLN A 230 -2.65 -9.26 19.29
C GLN A 230 -1.29 -9.75 19.82
N GLU A 231 -0.58 -10.58 19.06
CA GLU A 231 0.75 -11.06 19.45
C GLU A 231 1.77 -9.92 19.47
N GLY A 232 1.77 -9.09 18.43
CA GLY A 232 2.62 -7.90 18.35
C GLY A 232 2.34 -6.91 19.50
N LEU A 233 1.06 -6.71 19.86
CA LEU A 233 0.71 -5.87 21.00
C LEU A 233 1.25 -6.46 22.32
N ASN A 234 1.09 -7.75 22.52
CA ASN A 234 1.57 -8.45 23.74
C ASN A 234 3.09 -8.35 23.88
N HIS A 235 3.83 -8.39 22.79
CA HIS A 235 5.30 -8.24 22.77
C HIS A 235 5.79 -6.89 23.31
N LEU A 236 4.99 -5.84 23.19
CA LEU A 236 5.36 -4.49 23.64
C LEU A 236 5.15 -4.26 25.13
N GLY A 237 4.42 -5.12 25.84
CA GLY A 237 4.19 -5.05 27.27
C GLY A 237 3.71 -3.67 27.75
N ASP A 238 4.37 -3.10 28.74
CA ASP A 238 3.99 -1.79 29.32
C ASP A 238 4.09 -0.60 28.34
N THR A 239 4.77 -0.75 27.22
CA THR A 239 4.89 0.28 26.21
C THR A 239 3.53 0.61 25.56
N THR A 240 2.61 -0.34 25.57
CA THR A 240 1.24 -0.15 25.05
C THR A 240 0.50 1.00 25.74
N LYS A 241 0.84 1.33 27.00
CA LYS A 241 0.28 2.47 27.74
C LYS A 241 0.68 3.84 27.19
N LYS A 242 1.71 3.90 26.33
CA LYS A 242 2.27 5.13 25.74
C LYS A 242 1.88 5.36 24.31
N ILE A 243 1.13 4.44 23.71
CA ILE A 243 0.77 4.46 22.28
C ILE A 243 -0.73 4.25 22.12
N LYS A 244 -1.24 4.60 20.94
CA LYS A 244 -2.54 4.12 20.47
C LYS A 244 -2.31 2.90 19.62
N SER A 245 -3.19 1.93 19.72
CA SER A 245 -3.10 0.70 18.94
C SER A 245 -4.43 0.38 18.27
N PHE A 246 -4.34 -0.09 17.04
CA PHE A 246 -5.47 -0.69 16.30
C PHE A 246 -5.08 -2.14 15.99
N ILE A 247 -5.92 -3.07 16.44
CA ILE A 247 -5.62 -4.50 16.36
C ILE A 247 -6.31 -5.09 15.14
N VAL A 248 -5.54 -5.76 14.31
CA VAL A 248 -6.03 -6.53 13.16
C VAL A 248 -5.87 -8.02 13.42
N ASP A 249 -6.51 -8.85 12.61
CA ASP A 249 -6.29 -10.30 12.66
C ASP A 249 -4.82 -10.65 12.40
N GLU A 250 -4.38 -11.80 12.91
CA GLU A 250 -3.08 -12.35 12.58
C GLU A 250 -2.92 -12.50 11.06
N ALA A 251 -1.79 -12.03 10.56
CA ALA A 251 -1.49 -12.00 9.15
C ALA A 251 -0.31 -12.90 8.80
N ASN A 252 -0.23 -13.31 7.56
CA ASN A 252 0.96 -13.89 6.97
C ASN A 252 1.52 -13.00 5.84
N ILE A 253 2.60 -13.44 5.21
CA ILE A 253 3.26 -12.67 4.15
C ILE A 253 2.33 -12.32 2.97
N ILE A 254 1.29 -13.12 2.73
CA ILE A 254 0.32 -12.90 1.65
C ILE A 254 -0.78 -11.93 2.09
N THR A 255 -1.33 -12.08 3.30
CA THR A 255 -2.51 -11.33 3.75
C THR A 255 -2.18 -9.96 4.33
N ALA A 256 -0.97 -9.77 4.88
CA ALA A 256 -0.59 -8.53 5.55
C ALA A 256 -0.74 -7.26 4.67
N PRO A 257 -0.31 -7.22 3.38
CA PRO A 257 -0.48 -6.03 2.57
C PRO A 257 -1.93 -5.58 2.43
N PHE A 258 -2.88 -6.51 2.48
CA PHE A 258 -4.31 -6.20 2.39
C PHE A 258 -4.86 -5.64 3.69
N ILE A 259 -4.74 -6.41 4.76
CA ILE A 259 -5.41 -6.07 6.03
C ILE A 259 -4.76 -4.88 6.74
N TYR A 260 -3.48 -4.58 6.49
CA TYR A 260 -2.82 -3.38 7.01
C TYR A 260 -3.10 -2.14 6.16
N THR A 261 -3.48 -2.29 4.89
CA THR A 261 -3.89 -1.15 4.04
C THR A 261 -5.24 -0.58 4.47
N ILE A 262 -6.20 -1.42 4.87
CA ILE A 262 -7.55 -0.96 5.20
C ILE A 262 -7.58 0.03 6.37
N PRO A 263 -6.91 -0.19 7.51
CA PRO A 263 -6.85 0.81 8.58
C PRO A 263 -6.24 2.15 8.13
N TYR A 264 -5.26 2.14 7.21
CA TYR A 264 -4.69 3.37 6.65
C TYR A 264 -5.70 4.13 5.79
N GLN A 265 -6.47 3.42 4.96
CA GLN A 265 -7.53 4.02 4.15
C GLN A 265 -8.63 4.61 5.03
N LEU A 266 -9.09 3.89 6.05
CA LEU A 266 -10.07 4.36 7.02
C LEU A 266 -9.56 5.55 7.83
N PHE A 267 -8.28 5.53 8.26
CA PHE A 267 -7.66 6.64 8.97
C PHE A 267 -7.66 7.92 8.13
N ALA A 268 -7.29 7.82 6.87
CA ALA A 268 -7.33 8.93 5.93
C ALA A 268 -8.76 9.45 5.71
N TYR A 269 -9.71 8.53 5.51
CA TYR A 269 -11.13 8.83 5.30
C TYR A 269 -11.74 9.60 6.48
N HIS A 270 -11.62 9.08 7.71
CA HIS A 270 -12.17 9.73 8.88
C HIS A 270 -11.46 11.03 9.25
N THR A 271 -10.17 11.13 8.98
CA THR A 271 -9.44 12.41 9.12
C THR A 271 -9.96 13.45 8.14
N ALA A 272 -10.23 13.06 6.91
CA ALA A 272 -10.83 13.94 5.89
C ALA A 272 -12.24 14.40 6.27
N LEU A 273 -13.08 13.49 6.76
CA LEU A 273 -14.43 13.82 7.26
C LEU A 273 -14.38 14.82 8.42
N LEU A 274 -13.51 14.62 9.41
CA LEU A 274 -13.34 15.56 10.53
C LEU A 274 -12.83 16.93 10.07
N LYS A 275 -12.09 16.96 8.99
CA LYS A 275 -11.57 18.20 8.40
C LYS A 275 -12.57 18.87 7.46
N GLY A 276 -13.66 18.19 7.10
CA GLY A 276 -14.71 18.68 6.20
C GLY A 276 -14.27 18.77 4.74
N THR A 277 -13.33 17.91 4.31
CA THR A 277 -12.90 17.84 2.92
C THR A 277 -13.73 16.81 2.14
N ASP A 278 -13.87 17.01 0.82
CA ASP A 278 -14.55 16.06 -0.05
C ASP A 278 -13.66 14.84 -0.28
N VAL A 279 -14.14 13.67 0.13
CA VAL A 279 -13.40 12.40 0.05
C VAL A 279 -13.45 11.76 -1.34
N ASP A 280 -14.48 12.09 -2.13
CA ASP A 280 -14.67 11.53 -3.46
C ASP A 280 -14.08 12.42 -4.55
N GLN A 281 -14.18 13.75 -4.40
CA GLN A 281 -13.74 14.75 -5.37
C GLN A 281 -12.74 15.72 -4.73
N PRO A 282 -11.56 15.24 -4.30
CA PRO A 282 -10.56 16.10 -3.68
C PRO A 282 -10.05 17.13 -4.71
N ARG A 283 -9.74 18.34 -4.19
CA ARG A 283 -9.27 19.43 -5.04
C ARG A 283 -7.97 19.05 -5.78
N ASN A 284 -7.79 19.61 -6.99
CA ASN A 284 -6.56 19.50 -7.79
C ASN A 284 -6.21 18.06 -8.24
N LEU A 285 -7.07 17.10 -8.04
CA LEU A 285 -6.88 15.72 -8.50
C LEU A 285 -7.89 15.33 -9.56
N ALA A 286 -7.52 14.42 -10.41
CA ALA A 286 -8.38 13.78 -11.41
C ALA A 286 -8.27 12.26 -11.28
N LYS A 287 -9.36 11.55 -11.59
CA LYS A 287 -9.40 10.07 -11.52
C LYS A 287 -8.38 9.41 -12.44
N SER A 288 -8.06 10.04 -13.55
CA SER A 288 -7.08 9.56 -14.52
C SER A 288 -6.32 10.73 -15.13
N VAL A 289 -5.00 10.63 -15.17
CA VAL A 289 -4.11 11.61 -15.81
C VAL A 289 -3.83 11.10 -17.22
N THR A 290 -4.55 11.68 -18.19
CA THR A 290 -4.52 11.27 -19.61
C THR A 290 -3.68 12.20 -20.47
N VAL A 291 -3.18 13.29 -19.94
CA VAL A 291 -2.33 14.30 -20.59
C VAL A 291 -1.07 14.52 -19.77
N GLU A 292 -0.03 15.01 -20.44
CA GLU A 292 1.23 15.45 -19.81
C GLU A 292 1.14 16.89 -19.35
#